data_40d37edd8a95104df834c7a80e317de0
#
_entry.id   40d37edd8a95104df834c7a80e317de0
#
_cell.length_a   1.000
_cell.length_b   1.000
_cell.length_c   1.000
_cell.angle_alpha   90.00
_cell.angle_beta   90.00
_cell.angle_gamma   90.00
#
_symmetry.space_group_name_H-M   'P 1'
#
loop_
_entity.id
_entity.type
_entity.pdbx_description
1 polymer ?
#
loop_
_entity_poly.entity_id
_entity_poly.type
_entity_poly.pdbx_seq_one_letter_code
_entity_poly.pdbx_strand_id
1 'polypeptide(L)'
;ISILRVLLKNFLIFFLSKLFSINKKINKEINLVDIFITSNNLSNDRYYKNFFLDKKLFYHVPTFVDLSLRKVASCLIHFNKRNYILKSQFLTFKDILYSIYFTFRVDKIKIKETFFKKLNIKDLILRELYLRRNLDASIIGIQNYLFAKNLKNKNIKLKSVLNWHENSAVDKGWNYG
;
A
#
# COMPACT_ATOMS: atom_id res chain seq x y z
N ILE A 1 16.28 -4.86 -10.50
CA ILE A 1 15.43 -3.70 -10.87
C ILE A 1 16.12 -2.46 -10.31
N SER A 2 16.32 -1.42 -11.18
CA SER A 2 16.91 -0.16 -10.72
C SER A 2 16.04 0.47 -9.63
N ILE A 3 16.64 0.86 -8.51
CA ILE A 3 15.97 1.56 -7.39
C ILE A 3 15.20 2.77 -7.94
N LEU A 4 15.82 3.54 -8.82
CA LEU A 4 15.22 4.71 -9.46
C LEU A 4 13.89 4.36 -10.16
N ARG A 5 13.81 3.21 -10.83
CA ARG A 5 12.59 2.75 -11.49
C ARG A 5 11.45 2.49 -10.49
N VAL A 6 11.75 1.88 -9.35
CA VAL A 6 10.75 1.62 -8.28
C VAL A 6 10.25 2.94 -7.69
N LEU A 7 11.15 3.88 -7.40
CA LEU A 7 10.80 5.18 -6.85
C LEU A 7 9.92 5.97 -7.81
N LEU A 8 10.32 6.07 -9.07
CA LEU A 8 9.59 6.78 -10.11
C LEU A 8 8.20 6.14 -10.34
N LYS A 9 8.11 4.81 -10.38
CA LYS A 9 6.84 4.09 -10.51
C LYS A 9 5.87 4.47 -9.39
N ASN A 10 6.29 4.39 -8.12
CA ASN A 10 5.43 4.73 -6.99
C ASN A 10 4.95 6.19 -7.01
N PHE A 11 5.85 7.09 -7.39
CA PHE A 11 5.55 8.51 -7.54
C PHE A 11 4.51 8.76 -8.65
N LEU A 12 4.71 8.17 -9.83
CA LEU A 12 3.79 8.31 -10.96
C LEU A 12 2.41 7.68 -10.66
N ILE A 13 2.36 6.53 -10.00
CA ILE A 13 1.10 5.92 -9.56
C ILE A 13 0.34 6.85 -8.62
N PHE A 14 1.03 7.49 -7.68
CA PHE A 14 0.41 8.45 -6.78
C PHE A 14 -0.21 9.63 -7.54
N PHE A 15 0.53 10.26 -8.47
CA PHE A 15 0.01 11.38 -9.26
C PHE A 15 -1.17 10.97 -10.13
N LEU A 16 -1.07 9.87 -10.86
CA LEU A 16 -2.19 9.34 -11.64
C LEU A 16 -3.40 9.10 -10.74
N SER A 17 -3.21 8.44 -9.60
CA SER A 17 -4.30 8.19 -8.66
C SER A 17 -4.89 9.49 -8.11
N LYS A 18 -4.10 10.54 -7.93
CA LYS A 18 -4.57 11.87 -7.49
C LYS A 18 -5.41 12.55 -8.57
N LEU A 19 -4.98 12.50 -9.83
CA LEU A 19 -5.71 13.06 -10.97
C LEU A 19 -7.07 12.38 -11.18
N PHE A 20 -7.12 11.06 -11.00
CA PHE A 20 -8.36 10.28 -11.15
C PHE A 20 -9.19 10.18 -9.86
N SER A 21 -8.74 10.76 -8.75
CA SER A 21 -9.48 10.70 -7.49
C SER A 21 -10.66 11.67 -7.51
N ILE A 22 -11.86 11.13 -7.35
CA ILE A 22 -13.07 11.94 -7.12
C ILE A 22 -13.25 12.12 -5.61
N ASN A 23 -13.58 13.34 -5.18
CA ASN A 23 -13.92 13.60 -3.78
C ASN A 23 -15.28 12.96 -3.45
N LYS A 24 -15.25 11.70 -3.04
CA LYS A 24 -16.44 10.99 -2.55
C LYS A 24 -16.64 11.29 -1.07
N LYS A 25 -17.91 11.53 -0.68
CA LYS A 25 -18.27 11.56 0.73
C LYS A 25 -18.13 10.16 1.30
N ILE A 26 -17.19 9.98 2.22
CA ILE A 26 -16.90 8.71 2.88
C ILE A 26 -17.59 8.71 4.25
N ASN A 27 -18.15 7.57 4.63
CA ASN A 27 -18.77 7.41 5.92
C ASN A 27 -17.76 7.58 7.07
N LYS A 28 -18.24 8.01 8.24
CA LYS A 28 -17.38 8.14 9.44
C LYS A 28 -16.89 6.80 9.98
N GLU A 29 -17.59 5.70 9.69
CA GLU A 29 -17.21 4.34 10.05
C GLU A 29 -17.22 3.48 8.78
N ILE A 30 -16.12 2.79 8.52
CA ILE A 30 -15.93 2.01 7.29
C ILE A 30 -15.20 0.69 7.54
N ASN A 31 -15.42 -0.26 6.65
CA ASN A 31 -14.60 -1.45 6.52
C ASN A 31 -13.77 -1.33 5.24
N LEU A 32 -12.52 -1.72 5.29
CA LEU A 32 -11.62 -1.70 4.14
C LEU A 32 -11.34 -3.13 3.66
N VAL A 33 -11.20 -3.27 2.36
CA VAL A 33 -10.72 -4.50 1.72
C VAL A 33 -9.50 -4.12 0.89
N ASP A 34 -8.32 -4.53 1.32
CA ASP A 34 -7.09 -4.36 0.54
C ASP A 34 -7.10 -5.35 -0.62
N ILE A 35 -6.99 -4.86 -1.85
CA ILE A 35 -7.04 -5.67 -3.04
C ILE A 35 -5.78 -5.51 -3.88
N PHE A 36 -5.23 -6.63 -4.34
CA PHE A 36 -4.10 -6.64 -5.26
C PHE A 36 -4.57 -6.67 -6.70
N ILE A 37 -4.25 -5.63 -7.44
CA ILE A 37 -4.56 -5.50 -8.86
C ILE A 37 -3.34 -5.87 -9.68
N THR A 38 -3.46 -6.94 -10.46
CA THR A 38 -2.42 -7.45 -11.36
C THR A 38 -2.90 -7.42 -12.81
N SER A 39 -2.03 -7.80 -13.74
CA SER A 39 -2.39 -7.89 -15.16
C SER A 39 -3.55 -8.85 -15.45
N ASN A 40 -3.77 -9.83 -14.59
CA ASN A 40 -4.78 -10.88 -14.78
C ASN A 40 -6.14 -10.54 -14.15
N ASN A 41 -6.21 -9.50 -13.29
CA ASN A 41 -7.41 -9.13 -12.56
C ASN A 41 -7.64 -7.62 -12.49
N LEU A 42 -7.56 -6.95 -13.63
CA LEU A 42 -7.65 -5.47 -13.72
C LEU A 42 -8.95 -4.87 -13.19
N SER A 43 -10.04 -5.61 -13.22
CA SER A 43 -11.38 -5.11 -12.81
C SER A 43 -11.93 -5.77 -11.55
N ASN A 44 -11.37 -6.88 -11.12
CA ASN A 44 -11.88 -7.67 -10.02
C ASN A 44 -10.77 -7.98 -9.02
N ASP A 45 -11.14 -8.09 -7.76
CA ASP A 45 -10.22 -8.59 -6.75
C ASP A 45 -9.89 -10.07 -7.00
N ARG A 46 -8.61 -10.42 -6.82
CA ARG A 46 -8.09 -11.77 -7.04
C ARG A 46 -8.68 -12.79 -6.06
N TYR A 47 -8.90 -12.40 -4.80
CA TYR A 47 -9.28 -13.30 -3.71
C TYR A 47 -10.77 -13.27 -3.41
N TYR A 48 -11.35 -12.08 -3.33
CA TYR A 48 -12.75 -11.90 -2.90
C TYR A 48 -13.71 -11.68 -4.07
N LYS A 49 -13.18 -11.60 -5.30
CA LYS A 49 -13.95 -11.26 -6.52
C LYS A 49 -14.76 -9.98 -6.29
N ASN A 50 -16.07 -10.06 -6.38
CA ASN A 50 -16.98 -8.92 -6.18
C ASN A 50 -17.74 -8.99 -4.85
N PHE A 51 -17.39 -9.92 -3.95
CA PHE A 51 -18.21 -10.24 -2.77
C PHE A 51 -18.52 -9.03 -1.87
N PHE A 52 -17.58 -8.09 -1.74
CA PHE A 52 -17.75 -6.92 -0.89
C PHE A 52 -18.18 -5.65 -1.64
N LEU A 53 -18.23 -5.66 -2.98
CA LEU A 53 -18.48 -4.45 -3.77
C LEU A 53 -19.87 -3.86 -3.56
N ASP A 54 -20.86 -4.69 -3.31
CA ASP A 54 -22.26 -4.26 -3.18
C ASP A 54 -22.62 -3.91 -1.72
N LYS A 55 -21.69 -4.09 -0.78
CA LYS A 55 -21.93 -3.78 0.63
C LYS A 55 -21.57 -2.33 0.93
N LYS A 56 -22.57 -1.52 1.29
CA LYS A 56 -22.44 -0.05 1.47
C LYS A 56 -21.32 0.44 2.40
N LEU A 57 -20.90 -0.38 3.37
CA LEU A 57 -19.87 -0.01 4.34
C LEU A 57 -18.50 -0.59 4.02
N PHE A 58 -18.35 -1.29 2.88
CA PHE A 58 -17.09 -1.87 2.45
C PHE A 58 -16.52 -1.06 1.29
N TYR A 59 -15.26 -0.63 1.47
CA TYR A 59 -14.52 0.10 0.46
C TYR A 59 -13.27 -0.69 0.07
N HIS A 60 -13.04 -0.81 -1.23
CA HIS A 60 -11.85 -1.46 -1.77
C HIS A 60 -10.71 -0.46 -1.89
N VAL A 61 -9.55 -0.84 -1.39
CA VAL A 61 -8.31 -0.06 -1.50
C VAL A 61 -7.35 -0.79 -2.45
N PRO A 62 -7.18 -0.31 -3.68
CA PRO A 62 -6.35 -1.00 -4.66
C PRO A 62 -4.85 -0.81 -4.38
N THR A 63 -4.11 -1.91 -4.43
CA THR A 63 -2.65 -1.96 -4.48
C THR A 63 -2.24 -2.50 -5.84
N PHE A 64 -1.55 -1.69 -6.64
CA PHE A 64 -1.15 -2.06 -8.00
C PHE A 64 0.17 -2.81 -7.99
N VAL A 65 0.16 -4.05 -8.51
CA VAL A 65 1.31 -4.95 -8.54
C VAL A 65 1.67 -5.26 -9.99
N ASP A 66 2.91 -5.00 -10.37
CA ASP A 66 3.48 -5.31 -11.70
C ASP A 66 2.67 -4.81 -12.90
N LEU A 67 2.01 -3.66 -12.74
CA LEU A 67 1.26 -3.02 -13.81
C LEU A 67 2.07 -1.91 -14.49
N SER A 68 1.87 -1.78 -15.81
CA SER A 68 2.29 -0.58 -16.53
C SER A 68 1.40 0.61 -16.15
N LEU A 69 1.94 1.82 -16.25
CA LEU A 69 1.18 3.06 -15.94
C LEU A 69 -0.11 3.19 -16.77
N ARG A 70 -0.10 2.74 -18.04
CA ARG A 70 -1.29 2.72 -18.90
C ARG A 70 -2.40 1.84 -18.30
N LYS A 71 -2.05 0.64 -17.83
CA LYS A 71 -3.00 -0.27 -17.17
C LYS A 71 -3.51 0.31 -15.85
N VAL A 72 -2.63 0.95 -15.06
CA VAL A 72 -3.06 1.66 -13.83
C VAL A 72 -4.09 2.74 -14.15
N ALA A 73 -3.84 3.58 -15.15
CA ALA A 73 -4.78 4.64 -15.55
C ALA A 73 -6.15 4.05 -15.96
N SER A 74 -6.16 2.98 -16.75
CA SER A 74 -7.39 2.27 -17.14
C SER A 74 -8.17 1.74 -15.92
N CYS A 75 -7.47 1.15 -14.93
CA CYS A 75 -8.10 0.69 -13.68
C CYS A 75 -8.70 1.86 -12.89
N LEU A 76 -7.99 2.98 -12.78
CA LEU A 76 -8.44 4.16 -12.02
C LEU A 76 -9.73 4.75 -12.59
N ILE A 77 -9.89 4.80 -13.91
CA ILE A 77 -11.14 5.22 -14.57
C ILE A 77 -12.30 4.28 -14.17
N HIS A 78 -12.04 2.99 -14.13
CA HIS A 78 -13.04 2.00 -13.74
C HIS A 78 -13.42 2.10 -12.26
N PHE A 79 -12.46 2.31 -11.37
CA PHE A 79 -12.66 2.37 -9.92
C PHE A 79 -13.43 3.61 -9.45
N ASN A 80 -13.41 4.68 -10.21
CA ASN A 80 -14.21 5.88 -9.89
C ASN A 80 -15.73 5.63 -9.87
N LYS A 81 -16.19 4.58 -10.51
CA LYS A 81 -17.63 4.23 -10.61
C LYS A 81 -18.15 3.35 -9.47
N ARG A 82 -17.27 2.85 -8.58
CA ARG A 82 -17.60 1.86 -7.54
C ARG A 82 -17.16 2.30 -6.14
N ASN A 83 -17.35 1.44 -5.13
CA ASN A 83 -16.93 1.67 -3.76
C ASN A 83 -15.41 1.47 -3.58
N TYR A 84 -14.61 2.29 -4.24
CA TYR A 84 -13.17 2.32 -4.09
C TYR A 84 -12.72 3.57 -3.36
N ILE A 85 -11.70 3.41 -2.52
CA ILE A 85 -10.94 4.51 -1.91
C ILE A 85 -9.51 4.40 -2.42
N LEU A 86 -9.04 5.45 -3.08
CA LEU A 86 -7.65 5.54 -3.51
C LEU A 86 -6.80 6.11 -2.38
N LYS A 87 -5.65 5.50 -2.08
CA LYS A 87 -4.74 5.96 -1.03
C LYS A 87 -4.36 7.44 -1.24
N SER A 88 -4.23 7.88 -2.49
CA SER A 88 -3.92 9.28 -2.85
C SER A 88 -4.94 10.32 -2.38
N GLN A 89 -6.18 9.92 -2.02
CA GLN A 89 -7.18 10.83 -1.47
C GLN A 89 -6.83 11.27 -0.03
N PHE A 90 -6.04 10.47 0.67
CA PHE A 90 -5.66 10.68 2.07
C PHE A 90 -4.17 10.92 2.26
N LEU A 91 -3.33 10.37 1.39
CA LEU A 91 -1.90 10.62 1.42
C LEU A 91 -1.57 12.00 0.85
N THR A 92 -0.67 12.69 1.52
CA THR A 92 -0.08 13.95 1.06
C THR A 92 1.18 13.68 0.23
N PHE A 93 1.64 14.70 -0.48
CA PHE A 93 2.93 14.62 -1.16
C PHE A 93 4.09 14.32 -0.20
N LYS A 94 4.05 14.90 1.02
CA LYS A 94 5.04 14.64 2.07
C LYS A 94 5.04 13.15 2.49
N ASP A 95 3.87 12.52 2.57
CA ASP A 95 3.76 11.09 2.90
C ASP A 95 4.41 10.22 1.83
N ILE A 96 4.25 10.59 0.56
CA ILE A 96 4.88 9.87 -0.55
C ILE A 96 6.39 10.04 -0.53
N LEU A 97 6.88 11.26 -0.37
CA LEU A 97 8.31 11.50 -0.21
C LEU A 97 8.88 10.74 0.99
N TYR A 98 8.17 10.75 2.12
CA TYR A 98 8.58 9.99 3.30
C TYR A 98 8.66 8.48 3.05
N SER A 99 7.69 7.91 2.33
CA SER A 99 7.69 6.49 2.00
C SER A 99 8.82 6.12 1.03
N ILE A 100 9.05 6.94 0.01
CA ILE A 100 10.13 6.76 -0.97
C ILE A 100 11.50 6.93 -0.33
N TYR A 101 11.65 7.90 0.57
CA TYR A 101 12.90 8.17 1.28
C TYR A 101 13.32 7.02 2.21
N PHE A 102 12.45 6.06 2.48
CA PHE A 102 12.81 4.82 3.18
C PHE A 102 14.05 4.15 2.60
N THR A 103 14.21 4.18 1.28
CA THR A 103 15.37 3.64 0.57
C THR A 103 16.71 4.14 1.11
N PHE A 104 16.75 5.42 1.53
CA PHE A 104 17.95 6.05 2.09
C PHE A 104 18.03 5.93 3.60
N ARG A 105 16.90 5.67 4.26
CA ARG A 105 16.85 5.48 5.72
C ARG A 105 17.25 4.07 6.14
N VAL A 106 17.03 3.09 5.29
CA VAL A 106 17.32 1.69 5.60
C VAL A 106 18.78 1.47 5.96
N ASP A 107 19.70 2.20 5.32
CA ASP A 107 21.14 2.12 5.57
C ASP A 107 21.54 2.67 6.95
N LYS A 108 20.66 3.47 7.58
CA LYS A 108 20.86 4.06 8.91
C LYS A 108 20.25 3.23 10.04
N ILE A 109 19.58 2.13 9.72
CA ILE A 109 18.93 1.27 10.71
C ILE A 109 20.02 0.51 11.49
N LYS A 110 20.09 0.79 12.77
CA LYS A 110 20.96 0.05 13.69
C LYS A 110 20.22 -1.20 14.18
N ILE A 111 20.69 -2.36 13.79
CA ILE A 111 20.13 -3.64 14.26
C ILE A 111 20.94 -4.09 15.47
N LYS A 112 20.26 -4.33 16.59
CA LYS A 112 20.84 -4.97 17.77
C LYS A 112 21.15 -6.42 17.46
N GLU A 113 21.98 -7.04 18.29
CA GLU A 113 22.16 -8.48 18.21
C GLU A 113 20.81 -9.19 18.35
N THR A 114 20.52 -10.02 17.38
CA THR A 114 19.23 -10.70 17.26
C THR A 114 19.49 -12.19 17.10
N PHE A 115 18.89 -12.98 17.97
CA PHE A 115 19.07 -14.42 17.98
C PHE A 115 17.78 -15.12 17.54
N PHE A 116 17.91 -16.06 16.62
CA PHE A 116 16.89 -17.04 16.34
C PHE A 116 17.36 -18.39 16.88
N LYS A 117 16.67 -18.88 17.92
CA LYS A 117 17.16 -19.97 18.77
C LYS A 117 18.53 -19.59 19.37
N LYS A 118 19.62 -20.26 18.99
CA LYS A 118 21.00 -19.95 19.46
C LYS A 118 21.86 -19.28 18.39
N LEU A 119 21.33 -19.02 17.21
CA LEU A 119 22.07 -18.43 16.08
C LEU A 119 21.88 -16.91 16.07
N ASN A 120 23.00 -16.17 16.03
CA ASN A 120 22.95 -14.74 15.77
C ASN A 120 22.63 -14.50 14.29
N ILE A 121 21.47 -13.90 14.00
CA ILE A 121 20.99 -13.65 12.66
C ILE A 121 21.13 -12.19 12.22
N LYS A 122 21.83 -11.37 13.00
CA LYS A 122 22.04 -9.94 12.71
C LYS A 122 22.58 -9.71 11.30
N ASP A 123 23.63 -10.43 10.92
CA ASP A 123 24.29 -10.26 9.62
C ASP A 123 23.37 -10.69 8.46
N LEU A 124 22.55 -11.72 8.66
CA LEU A 124 21.54 -12.13 7.70
C LEU A 124 20.51 -11.02 7.50
N ILE A 125 20.02 -10.40 8.57
CA ILE A 125 19.07 -9.28 8.49
C ILE A 125 19.70 -8.08 7.79
N LEU A 126 20.94 -7.72 8.15
CA LEU A 126 21.67 -6.62 7.51
C LEU A 126 21.87 -6.87 6.02
N ARG A 127 22.21 -8.11 5.63
CA ARG A 127 22.35 -8.49 4.22
C ARG A 127 21.04 -8.34 3.45
N GLU A 128 19.91 -8.79 4.00
CA GLU A 128 18.61 -8.65 3.35
C GLU A 128 18.18 -7.18 3.21
N LEU A 129 18.44 -6.36 4.23
CA LEU A 129 18.21 -4.92 4.16
C LEU A 129 19.08 -4.25 3.08
N TYR A 130 20.35 -4.61 2.99
CA TYR A 130 21.28 -4.09 1.99
C TYR A 130 20.87 -4.47 0.57
N LEU A 131 20.43 -5.72 0.37
CA LEU A 131 20.01 -6.22 -0.95
C LEU A 131 18.72 -5.56 -1.47
N ARG A 132 17.93 -4.93 -0.59
CA ARG A 132 16.70 -4.16 -0.94
C ARG A 132 15.73 -4.92 -1.85
N ARG A 133 15.66 -6.26 -1.71
CA ARG A 133 14.85 -7.12 -2.58
C ARG A 133 13.37 -6.78 -2.57
N ASN A 134 12.84 -6.36 -1.42
CA ASN A 134 11.44 -6.06 -1.19
C ASN A 134 11.16 -4.55 -1.06
N LEU A 135 11.93 -3.71 -1.76
CA LEU A 135 11.82 -2.26 -1.66
C LEU A 135 10.41 -1.75 -2.00
N ASP A 136 9.82 -2.24 -3.10
CA ASP A 136 8.47 -1.84 -3.53
C ASP A 136 7.42 -2.19 -2.46
N ALA A 137 7.46 -3.42 -1.94
CA ALA A 137 6.58 -3.86 -0.86
C ALA A 137 6.76 -3.04 0.43
N SER A 138 7.99 -2.65 0.77
CA SER A 138 8.28 -1.80 1.94
C SER A 138 7.71 -0.39 1.76
N ILE A 139 7.85 0.21 0.59
CA ILE A 139 7.26 1.52 0.27
C ILE A 139 5.73 1.45 0.36
N ILE A 140 5.11 0.42 -0.22
CA ILE A 140 3.65 0.21 -0.15
C ILE A 140 3.21 0.01 1.31
N GLY A 141 3.94 -0.76 2.11
CA GLY A 141 3.65 -0.96 3.53
C GLY A 141 3.66 0.35 4.32
N ILE A 142 4.65 1.23 4.09
CA ILE A 142 4.70 2.55 4.70
C ILE A 142 3.51 3.41 4.24
N GLN A 143 3.14 3.34 2.96
CA GLN A 143 1.95 4.04 2.45
C GLN A 143 0.66 3.54 3.09
N ASN A 144 0.51 2.23 3.33
CA ASN A 144 -0.65 1.67 4.04
C ASN A 144 -0.73 2.19 5.48
N TYR A 145 0.40 2.19 6.20
CA TYR A 145 0.49 2.78 7.54
C TYR A 145 0.05 4.25 7.56
N LEU A 146 0.64 5.08 6.69
CA LEU A 146 0.34 6.51 6.62
C LEU A 146 -1.12 6.77 6.19
N PHE A 147 -1.65 5.95 5.30
CA PHE A 147 -3.04 6.03 4.86
C PHE A 147 -4.00 5.76 6.03
N ALA A 148 -3.80 4.68 6.79
CA ALA A 148 -4.62 4.36 7.95
C ALA A 148 -4.53 5.46 9.04
N LYS A 149 -3.32 5.95 9.31
CA LYS A 149 -3.10 7.09 10.21
C LYS A 149 -3.85 8.36 9.75
N ASN A 150 -3.83 8.67 8.46
CA ASN A 150 -4.51 9.84 7.90
C ASN A 150 -6.04 9.70 7.90
N LEU A 151 -6.58 8.49 7.76
CA LEU A 151 -8.01 8.22 7.98
C LEU A 151 -8.41 8.57 9.41
N LYS A 152 -7.64 8.10 10.40
CA LYS A 152 -7.85 8.44 11.82
C LYS A 152 -7.82 9.95 12.06
N ASN A 153 -6.84 10.66 11.50
CA ASN A 153 -6.72 12.11 11.61
C ASN A 153 -7.92 12.86 11.02
N LYS A 154 -8.63 12.27 10.06
CA LYS A 154 -9.88 12.80 9.48
C LYS A 154 -11.14 12.30 10.19
N ASN A 155 -10.99 11.71 11.38
CA ASN A 155 -12.09 11.14 12.17
C ASN A 155 -12.89 10.06 11.42
N ILE A 156 -12.22 9.29 10.56
CA ILE A 156 -12.80 8.11 9.92
C ILE A 156 -12.36 6.89 10.71
N LYS A 157 -13.31 6.23 11.33
CA LYS A 157 -13.09 5.02 12.15
C LYS A 157 -13.06 3.79 11.27
N LEU A 158 -11.96 3.06 11.31
CA LEU A 158 -11.86 1.74 10.70
C LEU A 158 -12.47 0.70 11.64
N LYS A 159 -13.52 0.01 11.20
CA LYS A 159 -14.10 -1.14 11.91
C LYS A 159 -13.30 -2.41 11.66
N SER A 160 -12.91 -2.62 10.42
CA SER A 160 -12.09 -3.76 10.02
C SER A 160 -11.28 -3.45 8.78
N VAL A 161 -10.16 -4.14 8.64
CA VAL A 161 -9.37 -4.19 7.41
C VAL A 161 -9.24 -5.66 7.04
N LEU A 162 -9.77 -6.02 5.88
CA LEU A 162 -9.61 -7.34 5.30
C LEU A 162 -8.46 -7.29 4.32
N ASN A 163 -7.43 -8.07 4.55
CA ASN A 163 -6.31 -8.22 3.66
C ASN A 163 -5.93 -9.70 3.54
N TRP A 164 -5.26 -10.04 2.44
CA TRP A 164 -4.65 -11.34 2.28
C TRP A 164 -3.31 -11.34 2.99
N HIS A 165 -3.26 -11.95 4.16
CA HIS A 165 -2.08 -11.92 5.01
C HIS A 165 -1.02 -12.92 4.52
N GLU A 166 0.04 -12.39 3.89
CA GLU A 166 1.21 -13.17 3.46
C GLU A 166 2.46 -12.85 4.34
N ASN A 167 2.26 -12.24 5.50
CA ASN A 167 3.34 -11.80 6.40
C ASN A 167 4.36 -10.86 5.72
N SER A 168 3.91 -10.12 4.73
CA SER A 168 4.71 -9.18 3.95
C SER A 168 4.80 -7.80 4.60
N ALA A 169 5.68 -6.93 4.10
CA ALA A 169 5.76 -5.54 4.54
C ALA A 169 4.46 -4.77 4.26
N VAL A 170 3.72 -5.14 3.20
CA VAL A 170 2.44 -4.55 2.82
C VAL A 170 1.39 -4.75 3.92
N ASP A 171 1.29 -5.98 4.43
CA ASP A 171 0.33 -6.33 5.49
C ASP A 171 0.66 -5.66 6.81
N LYS A 172 1.95 -5.61 7.17
CA LYS A 172 2.41 -4.95 8.40
C LYS A 172 2.06 -3.47 8.42
N GLY A 173 2.04 -2.81 7.27
CA GLY A 173 1.59 -1.42 7.17
C GLY A 173 0.17 -1.21 7.68
N TRP A 174 -0.75 -2.13 7.42
CA TRP A 174 -2.11 -2.08 7.94
C TRP A 174 -2.19 -2.32 9.45
N ASN A 175 -1.39 -3.24 9.97
CA ASN A 175 -1.43 -3.62 11.39
C ASN A 175 -0.87 -2.53 12.31
N TYR A 176 -0.01 -1.65 11.83
CA TYR A 176 0.59 -0.55 12.60
C TYR A 176 -0.10 0.81 12.41
N GLY A 177 -0.96 0.97 11.44
CA GLY A 177 -1.71 2.22 11.14
C GLY A 177 -3.01 2.30 11.88
#